data_081530207ae3605cd3dff76b6fc30c1b
#
_entry.id   081530207ae3605cd3dff76b6fc30c1b
#
_cell.length_a   1.000
_cell.length_b   1.000
_cell.length_c   1.000
_cell.angle_alpha   90.00
_cell.angle_beta   90.00
_cell.angle_gamma   90.00
#
_symmetry.space_group_name_H-M   'P 1'
#
loop_
_entity.id
_entity.type
_entity.pdbx_description
1 polymer ?
#
loop_
_entity_poly.entity_id
_entity_poly.type
_entity_poly.pdbx_seq_one_letter_code
_entity_poly.pdbx_strand_id
1 'polypeptide(L)'
;MIVEQFYTSCLSQASYYIECSGEVAIIDPSREVDHFIEKASSTNSKIKYIFQTHFHADFVSGHLTLSKLTDAPIVYGPNADPLYECIISKDGDTFRLGDCNIKVIHTPGHTLESTSYLLIDKNNKQHSIF
;
A
#
# COMPACT_ATOMS: atom_id res chain seq x y z
N MET A 1 -9.96 -5.25 -11.96
CA MET A 1 -9.09 -4.33 -11.21
C MET A 1 -9.91 -3.18 -10.69
N ILE A 2 -9.81 -2.86 -9.41
CA ILE A 2 -10.47 -1.75 -8.72
C ILE A 2 -9.37 -0.90 -8.09
N VAL A 3 -9.47 0.42 -8.20
CA VAL A 3 -8.63 1.39 -7.49
C VAL A 3 -9.56 2.40 -6.84
N GLU A 4 -9.49 2.54 -5.52
CA GLU A 4 -10.33 3.45 -4.76
C GLU A 4 -9.50 4.25 -3.76
N GLN A 5 -9.76 5.55 -3.69
CA GLN A 5 -9.15 6.46 -2.73
C GLN A 5 -10.09 6.66 -1.54
N PHE A 6 -9.55 6.51 -0.35
CA PHE A 6 -10.20 6.89 0.92
C PHE A 6 -9.54 8.16 1.43
N TYR A 7 -10.27 9.26 1.41
CA TYR A 7 -9.73 10.57 1.78
C TYR A 7 -10.26 11.04 3.13
N THR A 8 -9.34 11.35 4.03
CA THR A 8 -9.62 11.89 5.36
C THR A 8 -9.38 13.40 5.36
N SER A 9 -10.43 14.19 5.15
CA SER A 9 -10.33 15.64 4.91
C SER A 9 -9.68 16.42 6.03
N CYS A 10 -9.93 16.07 7.30
CA CYS A 10 -9.35 16.75 8.46
C CYS A 10 -7.84 16.55 8.61
N LEU A 11 -7.27 15.53 7.98
CA LEU A 11 -5.84 15.23 8.00
C LEU A 11 -5.19 15.45 6.63
N SER A 12 -5.97 15.80 5.61
CA SER A 12 -5.50 15.85 4.21
C SER A 12 -4.78 14.56 3.78
N GLN A 13 -5.20 13.41 4.33
CA GLN A 13 -4.58 12.12 4.15
C GLN A 13 -5.40 11.27 3.18
N ALA A 14 -4.73 10.61 2.24
CA ALA A 14 -5.33 9.66 1.32
C ALA A 14 -4.74 8.28 1.52
N SER A 15 -5.62 7.28 1.68
CA SER A 15 -5.27 5.86 1.57
C SER A 15 -5.79 5.32 0.26
N TYR A 16 -5.15 4.29 -0.28
CA TYR A 16 -5.61 3.68 -1.52
C TYR A 16 -5.84 2.18 -1.33
N TYR A 17 -6.98 1.72 -1.84
CA TYR A 17 -7.36 0.31 -1.94
C TYR A 17 -7.23 -0.12 -3.40
N ILE A 18 -6.40 -1.13 -3.65
CA ILE A 18 -6.16 -1.66 -4.99
C ILE A 18 -6.52 -3.14 -4.97
N GLU A 19 -7.47 -3.56 -5.81
CA GLU A 19 -7.89 -4.95 -5.93
C GLU A 19 -7.68 -5.46 -7.36
N CYS A 20 -6.99 -6.57 -7.48
CA CYS A 20 -6.76 -7.28 -8.73
C CYS A 20 -6.96 -8.78 -8.52
N SER A 21 -7.93 -9.37 -9.23
CA SER A 21 -8.17 -10.82 -9.29
C SER A 21 -8.17 -11.51 -7.91
N GLY A 22 -8.91 -10.94 -6.94
CA GLY A 22 -9.07 -11.51 -5.58
C GLY A 22 -7.93 -11.21 -4.61
N GLU A 23 -6.94 -10.42 -5.01
CA GLU A 23 -5.87 -9.94 -4.12
C GLU A 23 -5.93 -8.42 -3.97
N VAL A 24 -5.66 -7.94 -2.76
CA VAL A 24 -5.75 -6.53 -2.39
C VAL A 24 -4.41 -6.01 -1.89
N ALA A 25 -4.07 -4.80 -2.29
CA ALA A 25 -3.01 -4.00 -1.69
C ALA A 25 -3.61 -2.72 -1.10
N ILE A 26 -3.14 -2.34 0.08
CA ILE A 26 -3.50 -1.06 0.71
C ILE A 26 -2.26 -0.19 0.75
N ILE A 27 -2.38 1.07 0.36
CA ILE A 27 -1.30 2.06 0.43
C ILE A 27 -1.67 3.12 1.47
N ASP A 28 -0.75 3.39 2.40
CA ASP A 28 -0.86 4.36 3.48
C ASP A 28 -2.19 4.27 4.25
N PRO A 29 -2.51 3.11 4.86
CA PRO A 29 -3.79 2.93 5.52
C PRO A 29 -4.01 3.96 6.63
N SER A 30 -5.22 4.52 6.68
CA SER A 30 -5.69 5.32 7.81
C SER A 30 -5.68 4.49 9.11
N ARG A 31 -5.74 5.15 10.26
CA ARG A 31 -5.73 4.50 11.57
C ARG A 31 -6.86 3.48 11.74
N GLU A 32 -8.06 3.84 11.29
CA GLU A 32 -9.22 2.96 11.31
C GLU A 32 -9.16 2.03 10.09
N VAL A 33 -8.96 0.73 10.33
CA VAL A 33 -8.67 -0.24 9.25
C VAL A 33 -9.84 -1.16 8.90
N ASP A 34 -10.90 -1.18 9.71
CA ASP A 34 -12.03 -2.12 9.57
C ASP A 34 -12.68 -2.03 8.18
N HIS A 35 -12.83 -0.83 7.64
CA HIS A 35 -13.44 -0.60 6.34
C HIS A 35 -12.65 -1.24 5.18
N PHE A 36 -11.31 -1.37 5.28
CA PHE A 36 -10.51 -2.09 4.28
C PHE A 36 -10.75 -3.60 4.36
N ILE A 37 -10.84 -4.14 5.58
CA ILE A 37 -11.09 -5.56 5.83
C ILE A 37 -12.50 -5.94 5.37
N GLU A 38 -13.51 -5.15 5.76
CA GLU A 38 -14.90 -5.35 5.35
C GLU A 38 -15.06 -5.31 3.83
N LYS A 39 -14.41 -4.34 3.17
CA LYS A 39 -14.42 -4.22 1.72
C LYS A 39 -13.79 -5.45 1.05
N ALA A 40 -12.61 -5.88 1.45
CA ALA A 40 -11.97 -7.07 0.91
C ALA A 40 -12.83 -8.32 1.14
N SER A 41 -13.43 -8.46 2.32
CA SER A 41 -14.33 -9.57 2.64
C SER A 41 -15.58 -9.57 1.76
N SER A 42 -16.15 -8.41 1.47
CA SER A 42 -17.35 -8.28 0.64
C SER A 42 -17.17 -8.76 -0.81
N THR A 43 -15.92 -8.72 -1.31
CA THR A 43 -15.54 -9.22 -2.65
C THR A 43 -14.86 -10.59 -2.60
N ASN A 44 -14.79 -11.22 -1.42
CA ASN A 44 -14.05 -12.46 -1.19
C ASN A 44 -12.57 -12.36 -1.62
N SER A 45 -11.98 -11.19 -1.40
CA SER A 45 -10.59 -10.89 -1.73
C SER A 45 -9.71 -10.91 -0.48
N LYS A 46 -8.40 -11.18 -0.66
CA LYS A 46 -7.42 -11.25 0.43
C LYS A 46 -6.50 -10.03 0.38
N ILE A 47 -6.36 -9.33 1.50
CA ILE A 47 -5.32 -8.29 1.64
C ILE A 47 -3.96 -9.00 1.66
N LYS A 48 -3.15 -8.71 0.65
CA LYS A 48 -1.88 -9.39 0.38
C LYS A 48 -0.67 -8.54 0.75
N TYR A 49 -0.77 -7.21 0.59
CA TYR A 49 0.30 -6.28 0.90
C TYR A 49 -0.24 -5.00 1.52
N ILE A 50 0.58 -4.39 2.39
CA ILE A 50 0.36 -3.08 2.97
C ILE A 50 1.59 -2.24 2.64
N PHE A 51 1.45 -1.28 1.74
CA PHE A 51 2.53 -0.39 1.33
C PHE A 51 2.51 0.89 2.13
N GLN A 52 3.69 1.39 2.46
CA GLN A 52 3.89 2.71 3.04
C GLN A 52 4.76 3.53 2.11
N THR A 53 4.30 4.73 1.74
CA THR A 53 5.09 5.63 0.88
C THR A 53 6.28 6.19 1.63
N HIS A 54 6.13 6.46 2.92
CA HIS A 54 7.17 6.98 3.83
C HIS A 54 6.72 6.84 5.30
N PHE A 55 7.56 7.26 6.24
CA PHE A 55 7.16 7.39 7.64
C PHE A 55 6.33 8.66 7.83
N HIS A 56 5.05 8.50 8.10
CA HIS A 56 4.13 9.61 8.33
C HIS A 56 4.34 10.22 9.71
N ALA A 57 4.60 11.54 9.76
CA ALA A 57 4.72 12.30 11.00
C ALA A 57 3.41 13.04 11.35
N ASP A 58 2.50 13.17 10.42
CA ASP A 58 1.29 13.98 10.47
C ASP A 58 0.03 13.18 10.86
N PHE A 59 0.05 11.85 10.75
CA PHE A 59 -1.03 10.99 11.22
C PHE A 59 -0.52 9.62 11.69
N VAL A 60 -1.34 8.92 12.48
CA VAL A 60 -1.05 7.55 12.91
C VAL A 60 -1.57 6.59 11.86
N SER A 61 -0.67 5.98 11.09
CA SER A 61 -1.02 4.97 10.09
C SER A 61 -1.48 3.67 10.75
N GLY A 62 -2.50 3.02 10.15
CA GLY A 62 -3.07 1.75 10.60
C GLY A 62 -2.29 0.51 10.16
N HIS A 63 -1.13 0.66 9.52
CA HIS A 63 -0.39 -0.45 8.90
C HIS A 63 -0.07 -1.61 9.85
N LEU A 64 0.33 -1.32 11.10
CA LEU A 64 0.62 -2.37 12.11
C LEU A 64 -0.65 -3.12 12.51
N THR A 65 -1.75 -2.40 12.74
CA THR A 65 -3.04 -3.01 13.08
C THR A 65 -3.56 -3.87 11.94
N LEU A 66 -3.51 -3.33 10.71
CA LEU A 66 -3.96 -4.04 9.52
C LEU A 66 -3.12 -5.31 9.27
N SER A 67 -1.80 -5.22 9.38
CA SER A 67 -0.89 -6.35 9.25
C SER A 67 -1.21 -7.45 10.28
N LYS A 68 -1.41 -7.08 11.54
CA LYS A 68 -1.76 -8.02 12.61
C LYS A 68 -3.10 -8.72 12.38
N LEU A 69 -4.09 -8.03 11.82
CA LEU A 69 -5.43 -8.58 11.58
C LEU A 69 -5.52 -9.43 10.30
N THR A 70 -4.63 -9.23 9.34
CA THR A 70 -4.72 -9.85 8.01
C THR A 70 -3.54 -10.76 7.67
N ASP A 71 -2.49 -10.78 8.48
CA ASP A 71 -1.19 -11.42 8.22
C ASP A 71 -0.50 -10.89 6.94
N ALA A 72 -0.94 -9.75 6.41
CA ALA A 72 -0.32 -9.13 5.25
C ALA A 72 0.99 -8.43 5.64
N PRO A 73 2.09 -8.66 4.89
CA PRO A 73 3.35 -7.99 5.15
C PRO A 73 3.26 -6.49 4.85
N ILE A 74 3.96 -5.71 5.68
CA ILE A 74 4.19 -4.29 5.44
C ILE A 74 5.38 -4.14 4.50
N VAL A 75 5.28 -3.25 3.51
CA VAL A 75 6.32 -2.99 2.52
C VAL A 75 6.68 -1.51 2.56
N TYR A 76 7.95 -1.23 2.72
CA TYR A 76 8.55 0.10 2.57
C TYR A 76 9.50 0.13 1.37
N GLY A 77 9.77 1.33 0.89
CA GLY A 77 10.82 1.58 -0.09
C GLY A 77 12.25 1.50 0.49
N PRO A 78 13.24 1.81 -0.33
CA PRO A 78 14.64 1.85 0.08
C PRO A 78 14.89 2.85 1.22
N ASN A 79 15.90 2.58 2.05
CA ASN A 79 16.34 3.42 3.17
C ASN A 79 15.36 3.53 4.36
N ALA A 80 14.24 2.82 4.35
CA ALA A 80 13.42 2.70 5.55
C ALA A 80 14.10 1.79 6.57
N ASP A 81 14.02 2.15 7.86
CA ASP A 81 14.60 1.40 8.97
C ASP A 81 13.64 1.36 10.18
N PRO A 82 12.47 0.71 10.05
CA PRO A 82 11.52 0.59 11.15
C PRO A 82 11.99 -0.44 12.18
N LEU A 83 11.53 -0.28 13.43
CA LEU A 83 11.84 -1.20 14.55
C LEU A 83 10.91 -2.44 14.60
N TYR A 84 10.16 -2.72 13.54
CA TYR A 84 9.24 -3.86 13.41
C TYR A 84 9.49 -4.59 12.10
N GLU A 85 9.04 -5.83 12.02
CA GLU A 85 9.19 -6.67 10.85
C GLU A 85 8.44 -6.10 9.65
N CYS A 86 9.16 -5.93 8.53
CA CYS A 86 8.61 -5.48 7.26
C CYS A 86 9.52 -5.89 6.11
N ILE A 87 9.04 -5.73 4.89
CA ILE A 87 9.83 -5.89 3.66
C ILE A 87 10.41 -4.52 3.29
N ILE A 88 11.74 -4.42 3.24
CA ILE A 88 12.43 -3.26 2.66
C ILE A 88 12.71 -3.57 1.20
N SER A 89 12.00 -2.91 0.31
CA SER A 89 12.14 -3.09 -1.13
C SER A 89 13.27 -2.23 -1.72
N LYS A 90 13.69 -2.58 -2.92
CA LYS A 90 14.66 -1.81 -3.71
C LYS A 90 13.94 -1.04 -4.81
N ASP A 91 14.58 0.00 -5.31
CA ASP A 91 14.10 0.69 -6.51
C ASP A 91 13.99 -0.30 -7.68
N GLY A 92 12.86 -0.30 -8.36
CA GLY A 92 12.55 -1.21 -9.45
C GLY A 92 11.96 -2.56 -9.07
N ASP A 93 11.94 -2.92 -7.78
CA ASP A 93 11.27 -4.15 -7.32
C ASP A 93 9.81 -4.16 -7.74
N THR A 94 9.27 -5.37 -7.96
CA THR A 94 7.90 -5.56 -8.41
C THR A 94 7.17 -6.57 -7.53
N PHE A 95 6.01 -6.18 -7.03
CA PHE A 95 5.12 -7.00 -6.23
C PHE A 95 3.91 -7.42 -7.06
N ARG A 96 3.72 -8.73 -7.21
CA ARG A 96 2.56 -9.26 -7.95
C ARG A 96 1.30 -9.18 -7.10
N LEU A 97 0.25 -8.60 -7.69
CA LEU A 97 -1.09 -8.47 -7.10
C LEU A 97 -2.13 -9.05 -8.08
N GLY A 98 -2.52 -10.31 -7.87
CA GLY A 98 -3.37 -11.02 -8.80
C GLY A 98 -2.75 -11.12 -10.19
N ASP A 99 -3.41 -10.51 -11.17
CA ASP A 99 -2.93 -10.38 -12.56
C ASP A 99 -2.28 -9.00 -12.85
N CYS A 100 -2.15 -8.15 -11.83
CA CYS A 100 -1.46 -6.86 -11.90
C CYS A 100 -0.09 -6.91 -11.21
N ASN A 101 0.69 -5.85 -11.37
CA ASN A 101 1.97 -5.65 -10.69
C ASN A 101 2.03 -4.25 -10.07
N ILE A 102 2.68 -4.14 -8.91
CA ILE A 102 3.01 -2.87 -8.25
C ILE A 102 4.53 -2.73 -8.29
N LYS A 103 5.04 -1.74 -9.03
CA LYS A 103 6.46 -1.46 -9.15
C LYS A 103 6.87 -0.36 -8.18
N VAL A 104 7.96 -0.59 -7.48
CA VAL A 104 8.60 0.36 -6.56
C VAL A 104 9.40 1.38 -7.36
N ILE A 105 9.20 2.65 -7.07
CA ILE A 105 9.98 3.78 -7.61
C ILE A 105 10.47 4.61 -6.44
N HIS A 106 11.77 4.57 -6.17
CA HIS A 106 12.36 5.37 -5.11
C HIS A 106 12.34 6.85 -5.49
N THR A 107 11.62 7.66 -4.72
CA THR A 107 11.40 9.09 -4.98
C THR A 107 11.78 9.93 -3.74
N PRO A 108 13.05 9.88 -3.29
CA PRO A 108 13.47 10.62 -2.10
C PRO A 108 13.33 12.14 -2.32
N GLY A 109 12.98 12.83 -1.25
CA GLY A 109 12.80 14.29 -1.30
C GLY A 109 12.08 14.79 -0.05
N HIS A 110 10.82 14.41 0.11
CA HIS A 110 10.06 14.68 1.34
C HIS A 110 10.72 13.98 2.54
N THR A 111 11.03 12.69 2.39
CA THR A 111 11.90 11.92 3.29
C THR A 111 12.92 11.13 2.46
N LEU A 112 13.94 10.53 3.11
CA LEU A 112 14.97 9.75 2.43
C LEU A 112 14.43 8.42 1.89
N GLU A 113 13.43 7.83 2.57
CA GLU A 113 12.77 6.58 2.19
C GLU A 113 11.54 6.80 1.30
N SER A 114 11.17 8.03 0.98
CA SER A 114 9.99 8.32 0.15
C SER A 114 9.98 7.51 -1.14
N THR A 115 8.87 6.89 -1.40
CA THR A 115 8.69 5.91 -2.48
C THR A 115 7.33 6.09 -3.13
N SER A 116 7.30 6.04 -4.44
CA SER A 116 6.07 5.97 -5.23
C SER A 116 5.83 4.54 -5.70
N TYR A 117 4.57 4.15 -5.80
CA TYR A 117 4.15 2.82 -6.23
C TYR A 117 3.39 2.91 -7.54
N LEU A 118 3.94 2.32 -8.61
CA LEU A 118 3.34 2.32 -9.94
C LEU A 118 2.53 1.04 -10.15
N LEU A 119 1.22 1.17 -10.31
CA LEU A 119 0.33 0.09 -10.67
C LEU A 119 0.40 -0.17 -12.19
N ILE A 120 0.67 -1.42 -12.55
CA ILE A 120 0.76 -1.91 -13.92
C ILE A 120 -0.30 -3.00 -14.10
N ASP A 121 -1.17 -2.86 -15.08
CA ASP A 121 -2.25 -3.80 -15.34
C ASP A 121 -1.76 -5.10 -16.00
N LYS A 122 -2.66 -6.06 -16.19
CA LYS A 122 -2.39 -7.36 -16.82
C LYS A 122 -1.87 -7.29 -18.26
N ASN A 123 -2.03 -6.15 -18.94
CA ASN A 123 -1.56 -5.91 -20.29
C ASN A 123 -0.22 -5.15 -20.31
N ASN A 124 0.47 -5.04 -19.17
CA ASN A 124 1.68 -4.24 -18.94
C ASN A 124 1.49 -2.73 -19.20
N LYS A 125 0.27 -2.23 -19.10
CA LYS A 125 -0.02 -0.81 -19.21
C LYS A 125 0.09 -0.17 -17.83
N GLN A 126 0.80 0.95 -17.73
CA GLN A 126 0.84 1.80 -16.54
C GLN A 126 -0.54 2.41 -16.31
N HIS A 127 -1.07 2.26 -15.08
CA HIS A 127 -2.43 2.67 -14.74
C HIS A 127 -2.44 3.88 -13.80
N SER A 128 -1.80 3.76 -12.65
CA SER A 128 -1.78 4.80 -11.61
C SER A 128 -0.45 4.80 -10.87
N ILE A 129 -0.06 5.93 -10.34
CA ILE A 129 1.07 6.08 -9.43
C ILE A 129 0.56 6.69 -8.11
N PHE A 130 1.07 6.19 -7.01
CA PHE A 130 0.70 6.58 -5.66
C PHE A 130 1.91 7.09 -4.89
#